data_bee2cef6ee720a3b07b24c1de50a44c4
#
_entry.id   bee2cef6ee720a3b07b24c1de50a44c4
#
_cell.length_a   1.000
_cell.length_b   1.000
_cell.length_c   1.000
_cell.angle_alpha   90.00
_cell.angle_beta   90.00
_cell.angle_gamma   90.00
#
_symmetry.space_group_name_H-M   'P 1'
#
loop_
_entity.id
_entity.type
_entity.pdbx_description
1 polymer ?
#
loop_
_entity_poly.entity_id
_entity_poly.type
_entity_poly.pdbx_seq_one_letter_code
_entity_poly.pdbx_strand_id
1 'polypeptide(L)'
;VDNAKRKGPKYSLEEGGLTVTEMKRFIVVMTVACALSGLLMLQASFGTLFQLEPICLIILGAAAIGGAIKYTLGSNPYGYRGLGDLSVFIFFGLVSVLGAYFVVAHTIPSMILLLPAVAIGCFSVGVLNVNNIRDVKSDAGIRVTTPMRIGVKGARIYHTALIAGGW
;
A
#
# COMPACT_ATOMS: atom_id res chain seq x y z
N VAL A 1 -5.58 15.39 0.54
CA VAL A 1 -5.66 16.84 0.68
C VAL A 1 -4.61 17.24 1.68
N ASP A 2 -3.57 17.93 1.19
CA ASP A 2 -2.50 18.40 2.06
C ASP A 2 -2.90 19.71 2.74
N ASN A 3 -2.37 19.90 3.94
CA ASN A 3 -2.70 21.02 4.80
C ASN A 3 -1.47 21.92 4.90
N ALA A 4 -1.64 23.25 4.85
CA ALA A 4 -0.57 24.25 5.03
C ALA A 4 0.25 24.08 6.32
N LYS A 5 -0.23 23.29 7.29
CA LYS A 5 0.46 22.95 8.55
C LYS A 5 1.41 21.76 8.47
N ARG A 6 1.50 21.08 7.29
CA ARG A 6 2.37 19.91 7.13
C ARG A 6 3.84 20.31 7.19
N LYS A 7 4.63 19.56 7.95
CA LYS A 7 6.08 19.76 8.08
C LYS A 7 6.93 18.93 7.09
N GLY A 8 6.29 18.13 6.22
CA GLY A 8 6.96 17.32 5.20
C GLY A 8 7.15 18.07 3.89
N PRO A 9 7.74 17.41 2.87
CA PRO A 9 7.84 17.99 1.54
C PRO A 9 6.45 18.36 1.02
N LYS A 10 6.35 19.53 0.39
CA LYS A 10 5.11 19.94 -0.27
C LYS A 10 4.88 19.08 -1.50
N TYR A 11 3.62 18.77 -1.79
CA TYR A 11 3.29 18.04 -3.00
C TYR A 11 3.18 18.99 -4.19
N SER A 12 3.43 18.46 -5.39
CA SER A 12 3.39 19.22 -6.64
C SER A 12 2.09 19.99 -6.88
N LEU A 13 0.97 19.53 -6.31
CA LEU A 13 -0.32 20.23 -6.37
C LEU A 13 -0.34 21.52 -5.53
N GLU A 14 0.36 21.54 -4.39
CA GLU A 14 0.42 22.71 -3.50
C GLU A 14 1.37 23.79 -4.02
N GLU A 15 2.44 23.35 -4.70
CA GLU A 15 3.41 24.26 -5.33
C GLU A 15 2.96 24.77 -6.71
N GLY A 16 1.79 24.34 -7.18
CA GLY A 16 1.27 24.72 -8.50
C GLY A 16 1.99 24.06 -9.67
N GLY A 17 2.85 23.06 -9.41
CA GLY A 17 3.58 22.32 -10.45
C GLY A 17 2.70 21.38 -11.27
N LEU A 18 1.53 20.97 -10.75
CA LEU A 18 0.57 20.11 -11.44
C LEU A 18 -0.86 20.56 -11.14
N THR A 19 -1.71 20.52 -12.15
CA THR A 19 -3.15 20.72 -11.98
C THR A 19 -3.82 19.42 -11.52
N VAL A 20 -4.99 19.52 -10.89
CA VAL A 20 -5.81 18.36 -10.49
C VAL A 20 -6.14 17.47 -11.69
N THR A 21 -6.36 18.07 -12.85
CA THR A 21 -6.67 17.34 -14.09
C THR A 21 -5.47 16.54 -14.58
N GLU A 22 -4.29 17.12 -14.56
CA GLU A 22 -3.05 16.42 -14.92
C GLU A 22 -2.74 15.29 -13.97
N MET A 23 -2.93 15.50 -12.67
CA MET A 23 -2.78 14.43 -11.66
C MET A 23 -3.75 13.26 -11.92
N LYS A 24 -5.02 13.54 -12.21
CA LYS A 24 -6.00 12.50 -12.55
C LYS A 24 -5.58 11.72 -13.81
N ARG A 25 -5.16 12.42 -14.87
CA ARG A 25 -4.66 11.78 -16.09
C ARG A 25 -3.45 10.89 -15.80
N PHE A 26 -2.51 11.39 -15.02
CA PHE A 26 -1.33 10.63 -14.61
C PHE A 26 -1.70 9.34 -13.85
N ILE A 27 -2.62 9.42 -12.89
CA ILE A 27 -3.12 8.25 -12.14
C ILE A 27 -3.74 7.23 -13.10
N VAL A 28 -4.58 7.66 -14.04
CA VAL A 28 -5.20 6.76 -15.04
C VAL A 28 -4.14 6.09 -15.91
N VAL A 29 -3.20 6.88 -16.46
CA VAL A 29 -2.10 6.34 -17.30
C VAL A 29 -1.28 5.31 -16.53
N MET A 30 -0.86 5.62 -15.30
CA MET A 30 -0.08 4.70 -14.47
C MET A 30 -0.86 3.45 -14.09
N THR A 31 -2.17 3.58 -13.83
CA THR A 31 -3.04 2.43 -13.53
C THR A 31 -3.16 1.50 -14.74
N VAL A 32 -3.37 2.06 -15.92
CA VAL A 32 -3.43 1.28 -17.17
C VAL A 32 -2.09 0.61 -17.45
N ALA A 33 -0.99 1.35 -17.34
CA ALA A 33 0.36 0.80 -17.55
C ALA A 33 0.67 -0.34 -16.57
N CYS A 34 0.30 -0.19 -15.29
CA CYS A 34 0.45 -1.24 -14.28
C CYS A 34 -0.38 -2.48 -14.61
N ALA A 35 -1.65 -2.31 -15.01
CA ALA A 35 -2.52 -3.41 -15.39
C ALA A 35 -1.97 -4.16 -16.62
N LEU A 36 -1.56 -3.43 -17.67
CA LEU A 36 -0.98 -4.04 -18.86
C LEU A 36 0.32 -4.79 -18.55
N SER A 37 1.21 -4.19 -17.77
CA SER A 37 2.47 -4.84 -17.35
C SER A 37 2.20 -6.12 -16.55
N GLY A 38 1.21 -6.08 -15.66
CA GLY A 38 0.77 -7.26 -14.91
C GLY A 38 0.24 -8.37 -15.81
N LEU A 39 -0.62 -8.04 -16.78
CA LEU A 39 -1.14 -9.01 -17.75
C LEU A 39 -0.03 -9.61 -18.63
N LEU A 40 0.90 -8.78 -19.09
CA LEU A 40 2.06 -9.26 -19.86
C LEU A 40 2.95 -10.18 -19.03
N MET A 41 3.19 -9.84 -17.77
CA MET A 41 3.95 -10.69 -16.84
C MET A 41 3.25 -12.04 -16.63
N LEU A 42 1.94 -12.06 -16.41
CA LEU A 42 1.18 -13.29 -16.25
C LEU A 42 1.18 -14.13 -17.54
N GLN A 43 1.02 -13.48 -18.70
CA GLN A 43 1.10 -14.17 -19.99
C GLN A 43 2.50 -14.80 -20.21
N ALA A 44 3.56 -14.07 -19.85
CA ALA A 44 4.94 -14.57 -19.97
C ALA A 44 5.22 -15.71 -18.98
N SER A 45 4.67 -15.65 -17.77
CA SER A 45 4.88 -16.65 -16.72
C SER A 45 4.09 -17.93 -16.99
N PHE A 46 2.80 -17.82 -17.32
CA PHE A 46 1.89 -18.98 -17.43
C PHE A 46 1.66 -19.45 -18.88
N GLY A 47 2.12 -18.71 -19.88
CA GLY A 47 1.90 -19.01 -21.30
C GLY A 47 0.46 -18.70 -21.77
N THR A 48 -0.50 -18.56 -20.87
CA THR A 48 -1.90 -18.22 -21.15
C THR A 48 -2.53 -17.51 -19.97
N LEU A 49 -3.54 -16.67 -20.24
CA LEU A 49 -4.33 -15.98 -19.20
C LEU A 49 -5.63 -16.71 -18.84
N PHE A 50 -5.94 -17.83 -19.54
CA PHE A 50 -7.23 -18.52 -19.43
C PHE A 50 -7.21 -19.76 -18.52
N GLN A 51 -6.20 -19.90 -17.67
CA GLN A 51 -6.14 -20.92 -16.62
C GLN A 51 -6.61 -20.32 -15.28
N LEU A 52 -6.90 -21.19 -14.32
CA LEU A 52 -7.40 -20.78 -13.00
C LEU A 52 -6.42 -19.85 -12.27
N GLU A 53 -5.14 -20.20 -12.29
CA GLU A 53 -4.08 -19.49 -11.58
C GLU A 53 -3.93 -18.04 -12.06
N PRO A 54 -3.69 -17.75 -13.37
CA PRO A 54 -3.61 -16.37 -13.83
C PRO A 54 -4.94 -15.63 -13.67
N ILE A 55 -6.10 -16.27 -13.79
CA ILE A 55 -7.39 -15.61 -13.53
C ILE A 55 -7.49 -15.17 -12.06
N CYS A 56 -7.13 -16.01 -11.10
CA CYS A 56 -7.10 -15.63 -9.68
C CYS A 56 -6.14 -14.46 -9.43
N LEU A 57 -4.97 -14.47 -10.07
CA LEU A 57 -4.00 -13.37 -9.95
C LEU A 57 -4.49 -12.08 -10.60
N ILE A 58 -5.21 -12.15 -11.71
CA ILE A 58 -5.86 -10.98 -12.34
C ILE A 58 -6.90 -10.38 -11.39
N ILE A 59 -7.74 -11.22 -10.78
CA ILE A 59 -8.74 -10.76 -9.80
C ILE A 59 -8.05 -10.12 -8.60
N LEU A 60 -6.99 -10.74 -8.07
CA LEU A 60 -6.20 -10.20 -6.96
C LEU A 60 -5.55 -8.87 -7.33
N GLY A 61 -4.97 -8.76 -8.53
CA GLY A 61 -4.39 -7.52 -9.05
C GLY A 61 -5.42 -6.40 -9.21
N ALA A 62 -6.60 -6.72 -9.76
CA ALA A 62 -7.71 -5.77 -9.87
C ALA A 62 -8.19 -5.32 -8.49
N ALA A 63 -8.30 -6.23 -7.52
CA ALA A 63 -8.64 -5.90 -6.14
C ALA A 63 -7.58 -5.01 -5.48
N ALA A 64 -6.28 -5.27 -5.74
CA ALA A 64 -5.18 -4.45 -5.24
C ALA A 64 -5.21 -3.03 -5.83
N ILE A 65 -5.45 -2.88 -7.13
CA ILE A 65 -5.61 -1.58 -7.80
C ILE A 65 -6.82 -0.84 -7.21
N GLY A 66 -7.97 -1.51 -7.11
CA GLY A 66 -9.18 -0.95 -6.50
C GLY A 66 -8.95 -0.53 -5.04
N GLY A 67 -8.24 -1.35 -4.28
CA GLY A 67 -7.82 -1.06 -2.91
C GLY A 67 -6.93 0.18 -2.83
N ALA A 68 -5.93 0.29 -3.69
CA ALA A 68 -5.03 1.44 -3.75
C ALA A 68 -5.78 2.75 -4.09
N ILE A 69 -6.70 2.70 -5.06
CA ILE A 69 -7.54 3.85 -5.42
C ILE A 69 -8.42 4.25 -4.23
N LYS A 70 -9.12 3.30 -3.62
CA LYS A 70 -10.05 3.56 -2.52
C LYS A 70 -9.36 3.88 -1.20
N TYR A 71 -8.04 3.63 -1.08
CA TYR A 71 -7.23 4.03 0.06
C TYR A 71 -7.23 5.54 0.25
N THR A 72 -7.14 6.30 -0.84
CA THR A 72 -6.98 7.77 -0.80
C THR A 72 -8.15 8.52 -1.46
N LEU A 73 -8.79 7.93 -2.48
CA LEU A 73 -9.80 8.58 -3.32
C LEU A 73 -11.23 8.18 -2.93
N GLY A 74 -12.17 9.08 -3.23
CA GLY A 74 -13.59 8.89 -3.00
C GLY A 74 -14.11 9.68 -1.79
N SER A 75 -15.42 9.54 -1.54
CA SER A 75 -16.12 10.26 -0.45
C SER A 75 -15.74 9.75 0.96
N ASN A 76 -15.18 8.54 1.05
CA ASN A 76 -14.87 7.89 2.33
C ASN A 76 -13.66 6.95 2.18
N PRO A 77 -12.45 7.50 2.00
CA PRO A 77 -11.26 6.69 1.80
C PRO A 77 -10.90 5.93 3.09
N TYR A 78 -10.69 4.61 2.97
CA TYR A 78 -10.47 3.78 4.15
C TYR A 78 -9.10 4.02 4.82
N GLY A 79 -8.11 4.50 4.08
CA GLY A 79 -6.81 4.91 4.63
C GLY A 79 -6.92 6.05 5.63
N TYR A 80 -8.03 6.83 5.59
CA TYR A 80 -8.29 7.92 6.53
C TYR A 80 -9.02 7.48 7.80
N ARG A 81 -9.43 6.21 7.87
CA ARG A 81 -10.21 5.62 8.97
C ARG A 81 -9.37 4.80 9.96
N GLY A 82 -8.04 4.86 9.85
CA GLY A 82 -7.11 4.10 10.68
C GLY A 82 -6.89 2.66 10.22
N LEU A 83 -7.22 2.34 8.98
CA LEU A 83 -6.98 1.04 8.35
C LEU A 83 -5.69 1.03 7.52
N GLY A 84 -4.89 2.10 7.59
CA GLY A 84 -3.66 2.24 6.82
C GLY A 84 -2.64 1.15 7.12
N ASP A 85 -2.37 0.91 8.40
CA ASP A 85 -1.37 -0.07 8.84
C ASP A 85 -1.75 -1.50 8.38
N LEU A 86 -3.02 -1.88 8.56
CA LEU A 86 -3.53 -3.18 8.10
C LEU A 86 -3.41 -3.33 6.58
N SER A 87 -3.79 -2.29 5.85
CA SER A 87 -3.71 -2.28 4.38
C SER A 87 -2.27 -2.44 3.90
N VAL A 88 -1.35 -1.66 4.46
CA VAL A 88 0.08 -1.75 4.11
C VAL A 88 0.63 -3.13 4.45
N PHE A 89 0.31 -3.68 5.62
CA PHE A 89 0.75 -5.02 6.01
C PHE A 89 0.28 -6.09 5.01
N ILE A 90 -1.01 -6.07 4.66
CA ILE A 90 -1.58 -7.07 3.74
C ILE A 90 -0.99 -6.92 2.33
N PHE A 91 -1.05 -5.72 1.75
CA PHE A 91 -0.68 -5.55 0.34
C PHE A 91 0.83 -5.56 0.11
N PHE A 92 1.63 -4.92 0.97
CA PHE A 92 3.08 -4.88 0.81
C PHE A 92 3.79 -6.10 1.43
N GLY A 93 3.21 -6.71 2.46
CA GLY A 93 3.73 -7.94 3.07
C GLY A 93 3.18 -9.19 2.38
N LEU A 94 1.95 -9.55 2.72
CA LEU A 94 1.40 -10.86 2.35
C LEU A 94 1.19 -10.98 0.83
N VAL A 95 0.42 -10.07 0.23
CA VAL A 95 0.04 -10.16 -1.19
C VAL A 95 1.27 -10.05 -2.09
N SER A 96 2.17 -9.10 -1.81
CA SER A 96 3.32 -8.88 -2.66
C SER A 96 4.32 -10.03 -2.59
N VAL A 97 4.67 -10.52 -1.40
CA VAL A 97 5.67 -11.59 -1.25
C VAL A 97 5.14 -12.94 -1.72
N LEU A 98 3.94 -13.33 -1.24
CA LEU A 98 3.35 -14.62 -1.60
C LEU A 98 2.90 -14.66 -3.05
N GLY A 99 2.38 -13.54 -3.57
CA GLY A 99 1.99 -13.40 -4.96
C GLY A 99 3.18 -13.46 -5.91
N ALA A 100 4.26 -12.74 -5.60
CA ALA A 100 5.49 -12.79 -6.39
C ALA A 100 6.09 -14.20 -6.43
N TYR A 101 6.15 -14.88 -5.28
CA TYR A 101 6.58 -16.27 -5.23
C TYR A 101 5.73 -17.17 -6.12
N PHE A 102 4.39 -17.05 -6.02
CA PHE A 102 3.48 -17.89 -6.80
C PHE A 102 3.64 -17.68 -8.31
N VAL A 103 3.84 -16.44 -8.76
CA VAL A 103 4.07 -16.12 -10.17
C VAL A 103 5.35 -16.74 -10.71
N VAL A 104 6.40 -16.86 -9.87
CA VAL A 104 7.70 -17.40 -10.29
C VAL A 104 7.76 -18.91 -10.14
N ALA A 105 7.26 -19.45 -9.04
CA ALA A 105 7.40 -20.85 -8.66
C ALA A 105 6.27 -21.76 -9.17
N HIS A 106 5.11 -21.19 -9.55
CA HIS A 106 3.90 -21.89 -9.98
C HIS A 106 3.39 -22.92 -8.96
N THR A 107 3.77 -22.74 -7.69
CA THR A 107 3.39 -23.61 -6.58
C THR A 107 2.84 -22.80 -5.43
N ILE A 108 1.89 -23.38 -4.69
CA ILE A 108 1.33 -22.74 -3.50
C ILE A 108 2.45 -22.48 -2.49
N PRO A 109 2.58 -21.22 -1.98
CA PRO A 109 3.59 -20.88 -1.00
C PRO A 109 3.51 -21.77 0.24
N SER A 110 4.64 -22.31 0.68
CA SER A 110 4.72 -23.04 1.95
C SER A 110 4.57 -22.07 3.13
N MET A 111 4.17 -22.57 4.31
CA MET A 111 4.00 -21.76 5.52
C MET A 111 5.26 -21.00 5.92
N ILE A 112 6.45 -21.51 5.58
CA ILE A 112 7.71 -20.83 5.89
C ILE A 112 7.84 -19.46 5.17
N LEU A 113 7.18 -19.29 4.01
CA LEU A 113 7.16 -18.04 3.27
C LEU A 113 6.32 -16.93 3.93
N LEU A 114 5.53 -17.30 4.94
CA LEU A 114 4.87 -16.30 5.79
C LEU A 114 5.91 -15.49 6.59
N LEU A 115 7.06 -16.06 6.95
CA LEU A 115 8.09 -15.34 7.70
C LEU A 115 8.60 -14.11 6.93
N PRO A 116 9.14 -14.23 5.70
CA PRO A 116 9.55 -13.04 4.96
C PRO A 116 8.37 -12.14 4.59
N ALA A 117 7.17 -12.67 4.35
CA ALA A 117 6.00 -11.87 4.07
C ALA A 117 5.59 -10.99 5.27
N VAL A 118 5.59 -11.55 6.49
CA VAL A 118 5.34 -10.83 7.73
C VAL A 118 6.45 -9.80 7.99
N ALA A 119 7.72 -10.17 7.79
CA ALA A 119 8.87 -9.28 7.96
C ALA A 119 8.73 -8.03 7.08
N ILE A 120 8.50 -8.20 5.79
CA ILE A 120 8.30 -7.08 4.84
C ILE A 120 7.05 -6.27 5.21
N GLY A 121 5.97 -6.93 5.62
CA GLY A 121 4.77 -6.26 6.13
C GLY A 121 5.06 -5.37 7.34
N CYS A 122 5.77 -5.89 8.34
CA CYS A 122 6.17 -5.15 9.54
C CYS A 122 7.06 -3.94 9.20
N PHE A 123 8.07 -4.11 8.36
CA PHE A 123 8.93 -3.01 7.93
C PHE A 123 8.16 -1.94 7.16
N SER A 124 7.26 -2.33 6.27
CA SER A 124 6.42 -1.41 5.50
C SER A 124 5.49 -0.59 6.40
N VAL A 125 4.85 -1.24 7.38
CA VAL A 125 4.05 -0.56 8.42
C VAL A 125 4.94 0.33 9.29
N GLY A 126 6.17 -0.08 9.58
CA GLY A 126 7.16 0.73 10.31
C GLY A 126 7.43 2.06 9.60
N VAL A 127 7.65 2.04 8.28
CA VAL A 127 7.81 3.26 7.46
C VAL A 127 6.56 4.14 7.53
N LEU A 128 5.36 3.55 7.36
CA LEU A 128 4.10 4.28 7.47
C LEU A 128 3.93 4.91 8.86
N ASN A 129 4.26 4.17 9.92
CA ASN A 129 4.13 4.66 11.30
C ASN A 129 5.05 5.86 11.57
N VAL A 130 6.28 5.88 11.07
CA VAL A 130 7.18 7.06 11.19
C VAL A 130 6.57 8.27 10.51
N ASN A 131 6.02 8.11 9.29
CA ASN A 131 5.33 9.19 8.59
C ASN A 131 4.12 9.69 9.40
N ASN A 132 3.30 8.78 9.92
CA ASN A 132 2.14 9.11 10.73
C ASN A 132 2.52 9.82 12.05
N ILE A 133 3.65 9.46 12.69
CA ILE A 133 4.17 10.16 13.88
C ILE A 133 4.57 11.60 13.53
N ARG A 134 5.28 11.78 12.41
CA ARG A 134 5.70 13.10 11.92
C ARG A 134 4.49 14.00 11.65
N ASP A 135 3.48 13.44 11.02
CA ASP A 135 2.35 14.20 10.47
C ASP A 135 1.14 14.29 11.42
N VAL A 136 1.23 13.80 12.67
CA VAL A 136 0.13 13.81 13.68
C VAL A 136 -0.59 15.16 13.77
N LYS A 137 0.17 16.28 13.79
CA LYS A 137 -0.42 17.62 13.94
C LYS A 137 -1.11 18.11 12.67
N SER A 138 -0.58 17.79 11.51
CA SER A 138 -1.15 18.19 10.23
C SER A 138 -2.33 17.33 9.82
N ASP A 139 -2.35 16.07 10.22
CA ASP A 139 -3.40 15.11 9.94
C ASP A 139 -4.62 15.25 10.87
N ALA A 140 -4.48 15.97 11.98
CA ALA A 140 -5.55 16.15 12.97
C ALA A 140 -6.80 16.78 12.34
N GLY A 141 -7.94 16.11 12.50
CA GLY A 141 -9.23 16.51 11.91
C GLY A 141 -9.42 16.11 10.44
N ILE A 142 -8.40 15.55 9.77
CA ILE A 142 -8.48 15.13 8.36
C ILE A 142 -8.57 13.60 8.26
N ARG A 143 -7.72 12.90 9.01
CA ARG A 143 -7.67 11.44 9.04
C ARG A 143 -7.37 10.92 10.43
N VAL A 144 -7.63 9.64 10.66
CA VAL A 144 -7.29 8.92 11.88
C VAL A 144 -6.14 7.99 11.61
N THR A 145 -5.05 8.11 12.36
CA THR A 145 -3.85 7.26 12.24
C THR A 145 -3.54 6.57 13.57
N THR A 146 -2.73 5.53 13.55
CA THR A 146 -2.34 4.79 14.76
C THR A 146 -1.74 5.70 15.84
N PRO A 147 -0.80 6.63 15.53
CA PRO A 147 -0.29 7.56 16.56
C PRO A 147 -1.35 8.47 17.18
N MET A 148 -2.43 8.79 16.49
CA MET A 148 -3.54 9.56 17.05
C MET A 148 -4.36 8.76 18.06
N ARG A 149 -4.43 7.42 17.89
CA ARG A 149 -5.18 6.52 18.79
C ARG A 149 -4.40 6.18 20.05
N ILE A 150 -3.10 5.87 19.92
CA ILE A 150 -2.26 5.37 21.01
C ILE A 150 -1.26 6.40 21.55
N GLY A 151 -1.28 7.62 20.99
CA GLY A 151 -0.33 8.68 21.29
C GLY A 151 1.07 8.44 20.71
N VAL A 152 1.89 9.50 20.66
CA VAL A 152 3.24 9.44 20.07
C VAL A 152 4.17 8.47 20.82
N LYS A 153 4.06 8.40 22.17
CA LYS A 153 4.86 7.43 22.96
C LYS A 153 4.48 6.00 22.61
N GLY A 154 3.20 5.68 22.57
CA GLY A 154 2.68 4.38 22.18
C GLY A 154 3.10 4.02 20.75
N ALA A 155 3.04 4.97 19.82
CA ALA A 155 3.45 4.77 18.44
C ALA A 155 4.96 4.46 18.26
N ARG A 156 5.81 5.00 19.14
CA ARG A 156 7.24 4.66 19.17
C ARG A 156 7.47 3.24 19.70
N ILE A 157 6.75 2.81 20.72
CA ILE A 157 6.81 1.42 21.21
C ILE A 157 6.31 0.47 20.13
N TYR A 158 5.19 0.79 19.49
CA TYR A 158 4.65 0.05 18.35
C TYR A 158 5.66 -0.05 17.20
N HIS A 159 6.37 1.03 16.88
CA HIS A 159 7.44 1.02 15.89
C HIS A 159 8.55 0.03 16.24
N THR A 160 9.02 0.05 17.50
CA THR A 160 10.04 -0.89 17.98
C THR A 160 9.55 -2.33 17.86
N ALA A 161 8.28 -2.61 18.20
CA ALA A 161 7.69 -3.94 18.07
C ALA A 161 7.60 -4.39 16.61
N LEU A 162 7.26 -3.49 15.68
CA LEU A 162 7.25 -3.80 14.24
C LEU A 162 8.64 -4.16 13.72
N ILE A 163 9.67 -3.39 14.10
CA ILE A 163 11.05 -3.66 13.67
C ILE A 163 11.54 -4.98 14.28
N ALA A 164 11.33 -5.21 15.58
CA ALA A 164 11.73 -6.46 16.25
C ALA A 164 10.97 -7.69 15.72
N GLY A 165 9.68 -7.52 15.37
CA GLY A 165 8.87 -8.60 14.80
C GLY A 165 9.16 -8.89 13.33
N GLY A 166 9.80 -7.95 12.62
CA GLY A 166 10.26 -8.12 11.24
C GLY A 166 11.65 -8.75 11.13
N TRP A 167 12.42 -8.76 12.22
CA TRP A 167 13.73 -9.42 12.33
C TRP A 167 13.57 -10.87 12.72
#